data_ea46ed15cac689292899d664948426ab
#
_entry.id   ea46ed15cac689292899d664948426ab
#
_cell.length_a   1.000
_cell.length_b   1.000
_cell.length_c   1.000
_cell.angle_alpha   90.00
_cell.angle_beta   90.00
_cell.angle_gamma   90.00
#
_symmetry.space_group_name_H-M   'P 1'
#
loop_
_entity.id
_entity.type
_entity.pdbx_description
1 polymer ?
#
loop_
_entity_poly.entity_id
_entity_poly.type
_entity_poly.pdbx_seq_one_letter_code
_entity_poly.pdbx_strand_id
1 'polypeptide(L)'
;AGPVVVLDIGGGSTELVLGSGATPDAAHSMDIGSVRMTERHLRSDPPTAPEVAACVADVDAALDTCPVDPGAAVTMVGVAGTVTTLAAGVMGLTSYDRSATHGARLPVAQVHALCDRLVGSTAAERAEMAWLHPGRADVIAAGALVLSRVLARSRVTELVVSEADILDGIAWSLLEG
;
A
#
# COMPACT_ATOMS: atom_id res chain seq x y z
N ALA A 1 -8.55 18.71 13.06
CA ALA A 1 -7.75 17.65 12.45
C ALA A 1 -7.71 16.49 13.43
N GLY A 2 -7.97 15.27 12.99
CA GLY A 2 -7.93 14.07 13.80
C GLY A 2 -6.65 13.26 13.55
N PRO A 3 -6.51 12.05 14.14
CA PRO A 3 -5.35 11.20 13.97
C PRO A 3 -5.15 10.81 12.50
N VAL A 4 -3.89 10.85 12.07
CA VAL A 4 -3.45 10.42 10.74
C VAL A 4 -2.69 9.10 10.90
N VAL A 5 -2.99 8.13 10.05
CA VAL A 5 -2.13 6.95 9.88
C VAL A 5 -1.41 7.07 8.55
N VAL A 6 -0.09 7.05 8.58
CA VAL A 6 0.75 6.91 7.40
C VAL A 6 1.05 5.45 7.18
N LEU A 7 0.81 4.97 5.97
CA LEU A 7 1.04 3.60 5.52
C LEU A 7 2.11 3.58 4.45
N ASP A 8 3.22 2.92 4.72
CA ASP A 8 4.30 2.65 3.75
C ASP A 8 4.33 1.16 3.42
N ILE A 9 4.14 0.79 2.15
CA ILE A 9 4.23 -0.60 1.69
C ILE A 9 5.45 -0.74 0.80
N GLY A 10 6.53 -1.19 1.41
CA GLY A 10 7.78 -1.51 0.73
C GLY A 10 7.81 -2.91 0.12
N GLY A 11 9.00 -3.32 -0.34
CA GLY A 11 9.22 -4.68 -0.84
C GLY A 11 9.30 -5.73 0.28
N GLY A 12 10.00 -5.42 1.36
CA GLY A 12 10.25 -6.33 2.49
C GLY A 12 9.32 -6.15 3.68
N SER A 13 8.86 -4.92 3.92
CA SER A 13 8.09 -4.56 5.11
C SER A 13 6.95 -3.62 4.78
N THR A 14 6.07 -3.44 5.76
CA THR A 14 5.01 -2.44 5.77
C THR A 14 5.06 -1.71 7.10
N GLU A 15 5.13 -0.40 7.05
CA GLU A 15 5.15 0.48 8.20
C GLU A 15 3.79 1.17 8.39
N LEU A 16 3.32 1.20 9.63
CA LEU A 16 2.21 2.04 10.06
C LEU A 16 2.71 3.05 11.09
N VAL A 17 2.41 4.32 10.85
CA VAL A 17 2.76 5.42 11.75
C VAL A 17 1.49 6.19 12.09
N LEU A 18 1.13 6.24 13.37
CA LEU A 18 0.02 7.02 13.89
C LEU A 18 0.55 8.34 14.45
N GLY A 19 -0.12 9.44 14.15
CA GLY A 19 0.21 10.74 14.73
C GLY A 19 -0.93 11.73 14.59
N SER A 20 -0.91 12.71 15.49
CA SER A 20 -1.87 13.82 15.51
C SER A 20 -1.19 15.19 15.37
N GLY A 21 0.13 15.23 15.31
CA GLY A 21 0.98 16.42 15.25
C GLY A 21 2.32 16.16 14.56
N ALA A 22 3.33 16.94 14.92
CA ALA A 22 4.67 16.85 14.32
C ALA A 22 5.46 15.61 14.77
N THR A 23 5.09 15.03 15.92
CA THR A 23 5.75 13.83 16.44
C THR A 23 4.81 12.63 16.30
N PRO A 24 5.29 11.47 15.86
CA PRO A 24 4.50 10.24 15.85
C PRO A 24 4.07 9.84 17.27
N ASP A 25 2.81 9.41 17.42
CA ASP A 25 2.30 8.85 18.66
C ASP A 25 2.68 7.38 18.79
N ALA A 26 2.71 6.65 17.67
CA ALA A 26 3.14 5.25 17.57
C ALA A 26 3.64 4.95 16.15
N ALA A 27 4.59 4.03 16.05
CA ALA A 27 5.09 3.51 14.77
C ALA A 27 5.41 2.02 14.91
N HIS A 28 5.14 1.26 13.86
CA HIS A 28 5.45 -0.18 13.83
C HIS A 28 5.77 -0.63 12.41
N SER A 29 6.77 -1.51 12.27
CA SER A 29 7.14 -2.17 11.02
C SER A 29 6.80 -3.65 11.09
N MET A 30 6.17 -4.15 10.04
CA MET A 30 5.75 -5.55 9.90
C MET A 30 6.43 -6.17 8.69
N ASP A 31 6.84 -7.42 8.81
CA ASP A 31 7.50 -8.20 7.74
C ASP A 31 6.53 -8.68 6.64
N ILE A 32 5.69 -7.78 6.11
CA ILE A 32 4.64 -8.01 5.11
C ILE A 32 4.74 -7.05 3.92
N GLY A 33 5.90 -6.99 3.27
CA GLY A 33 6.10 -6.19 2.06
C GLY A 33 5.71 -6.95 0.78
N SER A 34 5.59 -6.23 -0.34
CA SER A 34 5.11 -6.77 -1.62
C SER A 34 5.97 -7.92 -2.17
N VAL A 35 7.29 -7.81 -2.13
CA VAL A 35 8.22 -8.88 -2.57
C VAL A 35 8.15 -10.05 -1.61
N ARG A 36 8.26 -9.79 -0.31
CA ARG A 36 8.25 -10.83 0.73
C ARG A 36 6.99 -11.68 0.68
N MET A 37 5.82 -11.07 0.54
CA MET A 37 4.54 -11.78 0.50
C MET A 37 4.36 -12.55 -0.81
N THR A 38 4.87 -12.02 -1.94
CA THR A 38 4.91 -12.77 -3.21
C THR A 38 5.74 -14.03 -3.07
N GLU A 39 6.99 -13.91 -2.61
CA GLU A 39 7.92 -15.05 -2.47
C GLU A 39 7.40 -16.10 -1.48
N ARG A 40 6.71 -15.66 -0.42
CA ARG A 40 6.20 -16.56 0.61
C ARG A 40 4.96 -17.32 0.18
N HIS A 41 4.04 -16.69 -0.53
CA HIS A 41 2.69 -17.23 -0.74
C HIS A 41 2.24 -17.34 -2.21
N LEU A 42 2.61 -16.39 -3.09
CA LEU A 42 2.03 -16.30 -4.44
C LEU A 42 2.98 -16.91 -5.48
N ARG A 43 2.93 -18.21 -5.65
CA ARG A 43 3.85 -18.96 -6.53
C ARG A 43 3.25 -19.27 -7.90
N SER A 44 1.92 -19.26 -8.00
CA SER A 44 1.18 -19.48 -9.26
C SER A 44 0.91 -18.17 -9.96
N ASP A 45 0.69 -18.19 -11.27
CA ASP A 45 0.38 -17.02 -12.08
C ASP A 45 -0.83 -17.28 -13.01
N PRO A 46 -2.01 -16.69 -12.75
CA PRO A 46 -2.31 -15.85 -11.57
C PRO A 46 -2.31 -16.68 -10.27
N PRO A 47 -2.20 -16.04 -9.10
CA PRO A 47 -2.26 -16.75 -7.82
C PRO A 47 -3.54 -17.54 -7.65
N THR A 48 -3.42 -18.73 -7.10
CA THR A 48 -4.58 -19.57 -6.77
C THR A 48 -5.33 -19.07 -5.54
N ALA A 49 -6.62 -19.41 -5.42
CA ALA A 49 -7.40 -19.03 -4.25
C ALA A 49 -6.80 -19.49 -2.91
N PRO A 50 -6.23 -20.70 -2.75
CA PRO A 50 -5.51 -21.09 -1.54
C PRO A 50 -4.27 -20.23 -1.23
N GLU A 51 -3.50 -19.84 -2.26
CA GLU A 51 -2.33 -18.97 -2.10
C GLU A 51 -2.74 -17.57 -1.63
N VAL A 52 -3.78 -17.00 -2.24
CA VAL A 52 -4.35 -15.72 -1.83
C VAL A 52 -4.85 -15.79 -0.38
N ALA A 53 -5.57 -16.84 -0.02
CA ALA A 53 -6.06 -17.03 1.35
C ALA A 53 -4.91 -17.14 2.37
N ALA A 54 -3.83 -17.85 2.05
CA ALA A 54 -2.65 -17.96 2.90
C ALA A 54 -1.93 -16.62 3.06
N CYS A 55 -1.80 -15.85 1.97
CA CYS A 55 -1.23 -14.50 1.98
C CYS A 55 -2.06 -13.56 2.87
N VAL A 56 -3.38 -13.55 2.68
CA VAL A 56 -4.31 -12.74 3.50
C VAL A 56 -4.23 -13.11 4.98
N ALA A 57 -4.18 -14.40 5.30
CA ALA A 57 -4.08 -14.86 6.70
C ALA A 57 -2.77 -14.40 7.38
N ASP A 58 -1.65 -14.41 6.65
CA ASP A 58 -0.35 -13.96 7.16
C ASP A 58 -0.35 -12.44 7.37
N VAL A 59 -0.90 -11.67 6.42
CA VAL A 59 -1.09 -10.22 6.57
C VAL A 59 -1.98 -9.90 7.77
N ASP A 60 -3.10 -10.61 7.91
CA ASP A 60 -4.02 -10.39 9.03
C ASP A 60 -3.38 -10.72 10.38
N ALA A 61 -2.60 -11.80 10.46
CA ALA A 61 -1.88 -12.15 11.68
C ALA A 61 -0.84 -11.08 12.08
N ALA A 62 -0.15 -10.48 11.11
CA ALA A 62 0.76 -9.37 11.37
C ALA A 62 0.01 -8.12 11.87
N LEU A 63 -1.12 -7.81 11.24
CA LEU A 63 -1.97 -6.67 11.65
C LEU A 63 -2.61 -6.88 13.03
N ASP A 64 -2.94 -8.12 13.41
CA ASP A 64 -3.50 -8.44 14.73
C ASP A 64 -2.53 -8.17 15.88
N THR A 65 -1.23 -8.24 15.61
CA THR A 65 -0.16 -7.96 16.59
C THR A 65 0.39 -6.54 16.50
N CYS A 66 -0.04 -5.76 15.50
CA CYS A 66 0.41 -4.39 15.29
C CYS A 66 -0.16 -3.45 16.37
N PRO A 67 0.67 -2.70 17.11
CA PRO A 67 0.20 -1.75 18.12
C PRO A 67 -0.46 -0.50 17.52
N VAL A 68 -0.31 -0.27 16.21
CA VAL A 68 -0.96 0.82 15.48
C VAL A 68 -2.26 0.30 14.89
N ASP A 69 -3.40 0.77 15.43
CA ASP A 69 -4.73 0.42 14.92
C ASP A 69 -5.09 1.28 13.69
N PRO A 70 -5.23 0.70 12.49
CA PRO A 70 -5.71 1.44 11.32
C PRO A 70 -7.09 2.07 11.51
N GLY A 71 -7.92 1.49 12.39
CA GLY A 71 -9.26 1.98 12.72
C GLY A 71 -9.26 3.30 13.51
N ALA A 72 -8.14 3.70 14.09
CA ALA A 72 -7.97 4.99 14.76
C ALA A 72 -7.82 6.16 13.79
N ALA A 73 -7.52 5.90 12.51
CA ALA A 73 -7.30 6.94 11.51
C ALA A 73 -8.59 7.72 11.19
N VAL A 74 -8.53 9.04 11.25
CA VAL A 74 -9.47 9.95 10.58
C VAL A 74 -9.03 10.21 9.14
N THR A 75 -7.72 10.20 8.90
CA THR A 75 -7.12 10.28 7.58
C THR A 75 -6.06 9.19 7.45
N MET A 76 -6.06 8.46 6.34
CA MET A 76 -4.99 7.54 5.99
C MET A 76 -4.22 8.09 4.81
N VAL A 77 -2.90 8.16 4.95
CA VAL A 77 -1.98 8.60 3.91
C VAL A 77 -1.11 7.41 3.50
N GLY A 78 -1.20 7.01 2.26
CA GLY A 78 -0.35 5.96 1.71
C GLY A 78 0.83 6.55 0.96
N VAL A 79 2.01 5.98 1.20
CA VAL A 79 3.28 6.37 0.58
C VAL A 79 3.96 5.20 -0.10
N ALA A 80 5.12 5.42 -0.66
CA ALA A 80 5.96 4.45 -1.36
C ALA A 80 5.34 3.82 -2.61
N GLY A 81 6.17 3.05 -3.28
CA GLY A 81 5.92 2.65 -4.66
C GLY A 81 4.75 1.69 -4.87
N THR A 82 4.33 0.92 -3.86
CA THR A 82 3.13 0.09 -3.99
C THR A 82 1.89 0.98 -4.06
N VAL A 83 1.74 1.91 -3.12
CA VAL A 83 0.56 2.78 -3.05
C VAL A 83 0.48 3.72 -4.24
N THR A 84 1.61 4.38 -4.60
CA THR A 84 1.63 5.34 -5.72
C THR A 84 1.37 4.66 -7.07
N THR A 85 1.83 3.42 -7.25
CA THR A 85 1.50 2.61 -8.42
C THR A 85 0.02 2.26 -8.47
N LEU A 86 -0.58 1.82 -7.37
CA LEU A 86 -2.01 1.53 -7.30
C LEU A 86 -2.85 2.80 -7.53
N ALA A 87 -2.38 3.96 -7.06
CA ALA A 87 -3.02 5.24 -7.33
C ALA A 87 -3.13 5.53 -8.83
N ALA A 88 -2.03 5.35 -9.57
CA ALA A 88 -2.03 5.52 -11.02
C ALA A 88 -3.06 4.59 -11.71
N GLY A 89 -3.20 3.36 -11.20
CA GLY A 89 -4.18 2.40 -11.72
C GLY A 89 -5.63 2.77 -11.40
N VAL A 90 -5.93 3.21 -10.17
CA VAL A 90 -7.27 3.67 -9.78
C VAL A 90 -7.68 4.89 -10.59
N MET A 91 -6.74 5.81 -10.84
CA MET A 91 -6.97 7.02 -11.64
C MET A 91 -7.05 6.75 -13.14
N GLY A 92 -6.73 5.54 -13.60
CA GLY A 92 -6.74 5.17 -15.01
C GLY A 92 -5.70 5.91 -15.85
N LEU A 93 -4.54 6.22 -15.29
CA LEU A 93 -3.48 6.92 -15.99
C LEU A 93 -2.94 6.06 -17.15
N THR A 94 -2.54 6.70 -18.24
CA THR A 94 -1.91 6.04 -19.40
C THR A 94 -0.41 5.88 -19.27
N SER A 95 0.18 6.53 -18.26
CA SER A 95 1.57 6.38 -17.83
C SER A 95 1.65 6.82 -16.37
N TYR A 96 2.70 6.38 -15.66
CA TYR A 96 2.92 6.87 -14.30
C TYR A 96 3.25 8.36 -14.29
N ASP A 97 2.49 9.14 -13.50
CA ASP A 97 2.70 10.58 -13.33
C ASP A 97 2.67 10.93 -11.83
N ARG A 98 3.85 11.24 -11.30
CA ARG A 98 4.05 11.62 -9.89
C ARG A 98 3.25 12.86 -9.49
N SER A 99 3.10 13.82 -10.40
CA SER A 99 2.37 15.06 -10.13
C SER A 99 0.86 14.84 -10.04
N ALA A 100 0.35 13.86 -10.77
CA ALA A 100 -1.05 13.49 -10.73
C ALA A 100 -1.38 12.64 -9.48
N THR A 101 -0.47 11.75 -9.07
CA THR A 101 -0.70 10.85 -7.93
C THR A 101 -0.50 11.53 -6.59
N HIS A 102 0.40 12.52 -6.48
CA HIS A 102 0.62 13.24 -5.23
C HIS A 102 -0.61 14.06 -4.80
N GLY A 103 -1.09 13.82 -3.59
CA GLY A 103 -2.29 14.47 -3.04
C GLY A 103 -3.62 13.87 -3.56
N ALA A 104 -3.58 12.87 -4.44
CA ALA A 104 -4.79 12.20 -4.91
C ALA A 104 -5.56 11.58 -3.75
N ARG A 105 -6.90 11.61 -3.85
CA ARG A 105 -7.83 10.96 -2.92
C ARG A 105 -8.53 9.83 -3.63
N LEU A 106 -8.25 8.63 -3.21
CA LEU A 106 -8.76 7.42 -3.86
C LEU A 106 -9.90 6.83 -3.04
N PRO A 107 -11.10 6.71 -3.60
CA PRO A 107 -12.19 5.99 -2.92
C PRO A 107 -11.75 4.56 -2.58
N VAL A 108 -11.86 4.16 -1.32
CA VAL A 108 -11.41 2.84 -0.83
C VAL A 108 -12.05 1.70 -1.63
N ALA A 109 -13.33 1.85 -2.03
CA ALA A 109 -13.99 0.86 -2.86
C ALA A 109 -13.32 0.66 -4.24
N GLN A 110 -12.78 1.73 -4.85
CA GLN A 110 -12.05 1.62 -6.12
C GLN A 110 -10.68 0.99 -5.92
N VAL A 111 -10.03 1.27 -4.80
CA VAL A 111 -8.77 0.60 -4.43
C VAL A 111 -8.98 -0.91 -4.30
N HIS A 112 -10.01 -1.34 -3.56
CA HIS A 112 -10.33 -2.77 -3.44
C HIS A 112 -10.63 -3.42 -4.79
N ALA A 113 -11.44 -2.77 -5.65
CA ALA A 113 -11.74 -3.30 -6.98
C ALA A 113 -10.48 -3.47 -7.86
N LEU A 114 -9.53 -2.52 -7.78
CA LEU A 114 -8.26 -2.66 -8.48
C LEU A 114 -7.41 -3.79 -7.88
N CYS A 115 -7.37 -3.93 -6.55
CA CYS A 115 -6.66 -5.02 -5.88
C CYS A 115 -7.18 -6.39 -6.35
N ASP A 116 -8.49 -6.59 -6.38
CA ASP A 116 -9.11 -7.83 -6.86
C ASP A 116 -8.74 -8.12 -8.32
N ARG A 117 -8.75 -7.10 -9.18
CA ARG A 117 -8.34 -7.22 -10.58
C ARG A 117 -6.87 -7.65 -10.70
N LEU A 118 -5.96 -7.04 -9.94
CA LEU A 118 -4.53 -7.36 -10.00
C LEU A 118 -4.24 -8.79 -9.51
N VAL A 119 -4.93 -9.21 -8.47
CA VAL A 119 -4.81 -10.58 -7.93
C VAL A 119 -5.33 -11.61 -8.93
N GLY A 120 -6.40 -11.30 -9.67
CA GLY A 120 -6.96 -12.17 -10.69
C GLY A 120 -6.24 -12.16 -12.04
N SER A 121 -5.22 -11.30 -12.23
CA SER A 121 -4.47 -11.17 -13.49
C SER A 121 -3.14 -11.91 -13.42
N THR A 122 -2.65 -12.37 -14.58
CA THR A 122 -1.28 -12.88 -14.72
C THR A 122 -0.24 -11.75 -14.68
N ALA A 123 1.01 -12.06 -14.41
CA ALA A 123 2.12 -11.11 -14.46
C ALA A 123 2.25 -10.48 -15.85
N ALA A 124 2.01 -11.26 -16.92
CA ALA A 124 2.03 -10.77 -18.29
C ALA A 124 0.93 -9.73 -18.54
N GLU A 125 -0.31 -10.00 -18.10
CA GLU A 125 -1.42 -9.03 -18.21
C GLU A 125 -1.16 -7.77 -17.39
N ARG A 126 -0.56 -7.90 -16.19
CA ARG A 126 -0.17 -6.76 -15.38
C ARG A 126 0.93 -5.93 -16.04
N ALA A 127 1.91 -6.57 -16.70
CA ALA A 127 2.98 -5.86 -17.42
C ALA A 127 2.50 -5.03 -18.61
N GLU A 128 1.33 -5.34 -19.17
CA GLU A 128 0.67 -4.56 -20.25
C GLU A 128 -0.09 -3.33 -19.73
N MET A 129 -0.27 -3.20 -18.41
CA MET A 129 -0.95 -2.03 -17.83
C MET A 129 -0.02 -0.81 -17.92
N ALA A 130 -0.37 0.18 -18.73
CA ALA A 130 0.47 1.31 -19.09
C ALA A 130 0.97 2.16 -17.88
N TRP A 131 0.22 2.17 -16.78
CA TRP A 131 0.55 2.86 -15.54
C TRP A 131 1.46 2.04 -14.60
N LEU A 132 1.60 0.73 -14.85
CA LEU A 132 2.39 -0.16 -14.02
C LEU A 132 3.80 -0.30 -14.58
N HIS A 133 4.82 0.01 -13.77
CA HIS A 133 6.20 -0.24 -14.17
C HIS A 133 6.42 -1.76 -14.31
N PRO A 134 6.97 -2.27 -15.45
CA PRO A 134 7.13 -3.71 -15.68
C PRO A 134 7.84 -4.45 -14.55
N GLY A 135 8.86 -3.84 -13.93
CA GLY A 135 9.59 -4.41 -12.79
C GLY A 135 8.76 -4.58 -11.50
N ARG A 136 7.48 -4.20 -11.50
CA ARG A 136 6.55 -4.41 -10.38
C ARG A 136 5.44 -5.43 -10.70
N ALA A 137 5.33 -5.88 -11.95
CA ALA A 137 4.26 -6.77 -12.39
C ALA A 137 4.17 -8.07 -11.58
N ASP A 138 5.32 -8.58 -11.16
CA ASP A 138 5.40 -9.84 -10.39
C ASP A 138 4.94 -9.66 -8.93
N VAL A 139 5.14 -8.49 -8.33
CA VAL A 139 4.98 -8.30 -6.88
C VAL A 139 3.78 -7.42 -6.49
N ILE A 140 3.20 -6.70 -7.45
CA ILE A 140 2.14 -5.73 -7.15
C ILE A 140 0.87 -6.39 -6.60
N ALA A 141 0.58 -7.65 -6.98
CA ALA A 141 -0.59 -8.39 -6.49
C ALA A 141 -0.51 -8.58 -4.97
N ALA A 142 0.65 -8.98 -4.44
CA ALA A 142 0.84 -9.10 -2.99
C ALA A 142 0.78 -7.73 -2.29
N GLY A 143 1.40 -6.69 -2.86
CA GLY A 143 1.29 -5.33 -2.33
C GLY A 143 -0.16 -4.82 -2.28
N ALA A 144 -0.96 -5.16 -3.30
CA ALA A 144 -2.38 -4.85 -3.35
C ALA A 144 -3.17 -5.59 -2.24
N LEU A 145 -2.86 -6.87 -1.96
CA LEU A 145 -3.45 -7.60 -0.85
C LEU A 145 -3.13 -6.94 0.49
N VAL A 146 -1.87 -6.55 0.73
CA VAL A 146 -1.47 -5.84 1.95
C VAL A 146 -2.28 -4.55 2.10
N LEU A 147 -2.33 -3.70 1.06
CA LEU A 147 -3.10 -2.45 1.08
C LEU A 147 -4.58 -2.72 1.38
N SER A 148 -5.19 -3.68 0.68
CA SER A 148 -6.59 -4.05 0.86
C SER A 148 -6.88 -4.47 2.30
N ARG A 149 -5.99 -5.26 2.95
CA ARG A 149 -6.20 -5.70 4.34
C ARG A 149 -6.07 -4.56 5.35
N VAL A 150 -5.11 -3.64 5.16
CA VAL A 150 -4.98 -2.45 6.03
C VAL A 150 -6.21 -1.55 5.89
N LEU A 151 -6.68 -1.29 4.66
CA LEU A 151 -7.88 -0.48 4.42
C LEU A 151 -9.13 -1.12 5.00
N ALA A 152 -9.28 -2.45 4.91
CA ALA A 152 -10.42 -3.17 5.49
C ALA A 152 -10.50 -3.06 7.02
N ARG A 153 -9.39 -2.78 7.71
CA ARG A 153 -9.34 -2.53 9.16
C ARG A 153 -9.52 -1.05 9.52
N SER A 154 -9.50 -0.17 8.53
CA SER A 154 -9.71 1.26 8.73
C SER A 154 -11.19 1.63 8.62
N ARG A 155 -11.51 2.89 8.98
CA ARG A 155 -12.85 3.47 8.82
C ARG A 155 -12.86 4.59 7.77
N VAL A 156 -11.72 4.82 7.11
CA VAL A 156 -11.63 5.85 6.09
C VAL A 156 -12.38 5.43 4.82
N THR A 157 -12.99 6.37 4.16
CA THR A 157 -13.67 6.15 2.87
C THR A 157 -12.79 6.49 1.68
N GLU A 158 -11.69 7.22 1.95
CA GLU A 158 -10.70 7.63 0.95
C GLU A 158 -9.29 7.41 1.49
N LEU A 159 -8.38 6.96 0.61
CA LEU A 159 -6.94 6.92 0.83
C LEU A 159 -6.32 8.17 0.19
N VAL A 160 -5.58 8.95 0.96
CA VAL A 160 -4.76 10.06 0.44
C VAL A 160 -3.41 9.49 0.01
N VAL A 161 -2.91 9.91 -1.14
CA VAL A 161 -1.63 9.43 -1.68
C VAL A 161 -0.56 10.50 -1.53
N SER A 162 0.63 10.11 -1.07
CA SER A 162 1.79 11.00 -1.06
C SER A 162 2.97 10.36 -1.81
N GLU A 163 3.63 11.18 -2.62
CA GLU A 163 4.89 10.84 -3.30
C GLU A 163 6.11 11.23 -2.46
N ALA A 164 5.90 11.98 -1.38
CA ALA A 164 6.92 12.23 -0.37
C ALA A 164 6.91 11.04 0.60
N ASP A 165 8.05 10.43 0.77
CA ASP A 165 8.26 9.27 1.64
C ASP A 165 9.22 9.60 2.81
N ILE A 166 9.69 8.57 3.50
CA ILE A 166 10.59 8.72 4.65
C ILE A 166 11.92 9.37 4.26
N LEU A 167 12.39 9.19 3.02
CA LEU A 167 13.64 9.79 2.53
C LEU A 167 13.49 11.30 2.37
N ASP A 168 12.34 11.77 1.87
CA ASP A 168 12.02 13.19 1.79
C ASP A 168 11.97 13.79 3.20
N GLY A 169 11.35 13.07 4.18
CA GLY A 169 11.29 13.50 5.57
C GLY A 169 12.68 13.64 6.22
N ILE A 170 13.58 12.69 5.96
CA ILE A 170 14.97 12.76 6.42
C ILE A 170 15.69 13.95 5.77
N ALA A 171 15.52 14.15 4.46
CA ALA A 171 16.13 15.28 3.77
C ALA A 171 15.67 16.63 4.35
N TRP A 172 14.39 16.78 4.63
CA TRP A 172 13.87 18.01 5.26
C TRP A 172 14.40 18.21 6.67
N SER A 173 14.49 17.18 7.48
CA SER A 173 15.04 17.31 8.85
C SER A 173 16.51 17.75 8.87
N LEU A 174 17.27 17.43 7.82
CA LEU A 174 18.67 17.89 7.68
C LEU A 174 18.78 19.36 7.21
N LEU A 175 17.72 19.93 6.64
CA LEU A 175 17.68 21.32 6.20
C LEU A 175 17.21 22.29 7.29
N GLU A 176 16.49 21.76 8.30
CA GLU A 176 15.94 22.57 9.41
C GLU A 176 16.87 22.59 10.66
N GLY A 177 17.95 21.79 10.66
CA GLY A 177 18.97 21.72 11.73
C GLY A 177 20.20 22.51 11.38
#